data_b24f714f4d320db50d0b13e6a78eb9d2
#
_entry.id   b24f714f4d320db50d0b13e6a78eb9d2
#
_cell.length_a   1.000
_cell.length_b   1.000
_cell.length_c   1.000
_cell.angle_alpha   90.00
_cell.angle_beta   90.00
_cell.angle_gamma   90.00
#
_symmetry.space_group_name_H-M   'P 1'
#
loop_
_entity.id
_entity.type
_entity.pdbx_description
1 polymer ?
#
loop_
_entity_poly.entity_id
_entity_poly.type
_entity_poly.pdbx_seq_one_letter_code
_entity_poly.pdbx_strand_id
1 'polypeptide(L)' 'MDIVLKIDGMTCGGCRASVERLLAAQPGVRNASVDLTQGRAVVAADEGVAPQALADAVEGAGYDARVEG' A
#
# COMPACT_ATOMS: atom_id res chain seq x y z
N MET A 1 10.83 3.22 -8.83
CA MET A 1 9.98 2.09 -9.26
C MET A 1 8.61 2.23 -8.62
N ASP A 2 7.56 2.11 -9.41
CA ASP A 2 6.20 2.22 -8.90
C ASP A 2 5.60 0.84 -8.70
N ILE A 3 5.00 0.66 -7.54
CA ILE A 3 4.36 -0.59 -7.17
C ILE A 3 2.88 -0.30 -6.99
N VAL A 4 2.02 -1.08 -7.63
CA VAL A 4 0.58 -0.93 -7.50
C VAL A 4 0.02 -2.11 -6.71
N LEU A 5 -0.72 -1.80 -5.66
CA LEU A 5 -1.38 -2.78 -4.82
C LEU A 5 -2.88 -2.62 -4.92
N LYS A 6 -3.60 -3.73 -5.02
CA LYS A 6 -5.05 -3.75 -4.88
C LYS A 6 -5.36 -4.03 -3.42
N ILE A 7 -6.15 -3.17 -2.78
CA ILE A 7 -6.44 -3.26 -1.35
C ILE A 7 -7.95 -3.31 -1.15
N ASP A 8 -8.40 -4.35 -0.46
CA ASP A 8 -9.79 -4.52 -0.08
C ASP A 8 -9.96 -4.32 1.43
N GLY A 9 -11.12 -3.89 1.85
CA GLY A 9 -11.42 -3.69 3.27
C GLY A 9 -11.29 -2.26 3.75
N MET A 10 -10.89 -1.35 2.88
CA MET A 10 -10.89 0.08 3.22
C MET A 10 -12.30 0.63 3.09
N THR A 11 -12.88 1.06 4.19
CA THR A 11 -14.28 1.51 4.21
C THR A 11 -14.44 2.99 4.51
N CYS A 12 -13.36 3.69 4.84
CA CYS A 12 -13.45 5.12 5.19
C CYS A 12 -12.11 5.82 4.96
N GLY A 13 -12.14 7.16 5.01
CA GLY A 13 -10.94 7.97 4.82
C GLY A 13 -9.86 7.72 5.87
N GLY A 14 -10.25 7.33 7.09
CA GLY A 14 -9.30 6.98 8.12
C GLY A 14 -8.51 5.73 7.77
N CYS A 15 -9.17 4.76 7.15
CA CYS A 15 -8.51 3.54 6.67
C CYS A 15 -7.48 3.88 5.59
N ARG A 16 -7.85 4.76 4.64
CA ARG A 16 -6.94 5.22 3.60
C ARG A 16 -5.69 5.87 4.20
N ALA A 17 -5.89 6.77 5.15
CA ALA A 17 -4.76 7.46 5.78
C ALA A 17 -3.85 6.49 6.54
N SER A 18 -4.44 5.51 7.20
CA SER A 18 -3.67 4.49 7.92
C SER A 18 -2.83 3.65 6.96
N VAL A 19 -3.40 3.24 5.83
CA VAL A 19 -2.67 2.45 4.83
C VAL A 19 -1.55 3.28 4.21
N GLU A 20 -1.81 4.55 3.87
CA GLU A 20 -0.77 5.43 3.34
C GLU A 20 0.39 5.57 4.31
N ARG A 21 0.08 5.78 5.59
CA ARG A 21 1.09 5.94 6.63
C ARG A 21 1.89 4.64 6.81
N LEU A 22 1.21 3.51 6.81
CA LEU A 22 1.83 2.22 6.93
C LEU A 22 2.82 1.97 5.78
N LEU A 23 2.39 2.23 4.55
CA LEU A 23 3.23 2.02 3.38
C LEU A 23 4.42 2.98 3.37
N ALA A 24 4.18 4.24 3.70
CA ALA A 24 5.24 5.25 3.72
C ALA A 24 6.31 4.95 4.78
N ALA A 25 5.97 4.19 5.81
CA ALA A 25 6.90 3.81 6.86
C ALA A 25 7.79 2.62 6.48
N GLN A 26 7.50 1.93 5.38
CA GLN A 26 8.29 0.77 4.98
C GLN A 26 9.65 1.20 4.43
N PRO A 27 10.71 0.43 4.74
CA PRO A 27 12.06 0.77 4.24
C PRO A 27 12.09 0.81 2.71
N GLY A 28 12.70 1.85 2.18
CA GLY A 28 12.85 2.03 0.74
C GLY A 28 11.66 2.67 0.05
N VAL A 29 10.57 2.94 0.75
CA VAL A 29 9.41 3.62 0.18
C VAL A 29 9.62 5.13 0.29
N ARG A 30 9.49 5.81 -0.84
CA ARG A 30 9.63 7.27 -0.92
C ARG A 30 8.31 7.99 -0.79
N ASN A 31 7.24 7.39 -1.35
CA ASN A 31 5.93 8.00 -1.35
C ASN A 31 4.88 6.91 -1.51
N ALA A 32 3.71 7.14 -0.94
CA ALA A 32 2.59 6.23 -1.09
C ALA A 32 1.31 7.04 -1.25
N SER A 33 0.51 6.67 -2.24
CA SER A 33 -0.77 7.31 -2.52
C SER A 33 -1.85 6.24 -2.60
N VAL A 34 -2.91 6.40 -1.82
CA VAL A 34 -4.01 5.43 -1.78
C VAL A 34 -5.27 6.06 -2.35
N ASP A 35 -5.90 5.37 -3.29
CA ASP A 35 -7.18 5.75 -3.85
C ASP A 35 -8.26 4.88 -3.23
N LEU A 36 -9.08 5.47 -2.37
CA LEU A 36 -10.14 4.76 -1.67
C LEU A 36 -11.23 4.29 -2.63
N THR A 37 -11.54 5.10 -3.63
CA THR A 37 -12.60 4.80 -4.60
C THR A 37 -12.28 3.56 -5.40
N GLN A 38 -11.04 3.42 -5.85
CA GLN A 38 -10.59 2.29 -6.64
C GLN A 38 -10.03 1.14 -5.81
N GLY A 39 -9.76 1.38 -4.54
CA GLY A 39 -9.15 0.38 -3.67
C GLY A 39 -7.72 0.05 -4.08
N ARG A 40 -6.96 1.05 -4.51
CA ARG A 40 -5.58 0.87 -4.99
C ARG A 40 -4.62 1.77 -4.26
N ALA A 41 -3.40 1.27 -4.12
CA ALA A 41 -2.29 2.07 -3.61
C ALA A 41 -1.18 2.09 -4.65
N VAL A 42 -0.68 3.28 -4.95
CA VAL A 42 0.50 3.46 -5.81
C VAL A 42 1.64 3.88 -4.91
N VAL A 43 2.71 3.09 -4.92
CA VAL A 43 3.86 3.29 -4.04
C VAL A 43 5.09 3.56 -4.88
N ALA A 44 5.74 4.70 -4.63
CA ALA A 44 7.03 5.00 -5.22
C ALA A 44 8.11 4.44 -4.28
N ALA A 45 8.85 3.45 -4.74
CA ALA A 45 9.82 2.74 -3.92
C ALA A 45 11.13 2.52 -4.65
N ASP A 46 12.20 2.31 -3.87
CA ASP A 46 13.50 1.97 -4.42
C ASP A 46 13.47 0.55 -4.99
N GLU A 47 14.39 0.25 -5.91
CA GLU A 47 14.43 -1.04 -6.63
C GLU A 47 14.57 -2.25 -5.72
N GLY A 48 15.17 -2.07 -4.54
CA GLY A 48 15.34 -3.16 -3.59
C GLY A 48 14.09 -3.55 -2.81
N VAL A 49 12.99 -2.81 -2.97
CA VAL A 49 11.76 -3.09 -2.24
C VAL A 49 10.98 -4.19 -2.93
N ALA A 50 10.65 -5.24 -2.18
CA ALA A 50 9.83 -6.34 -2.69
C ALA A 50 8.35 -5.94 -2.63
N PRO A 51 7.62 -5.96 -3.76
CA PRO A 51 6.20 -5.60 -3.74
C PRO A 51 5.37 -6.45 -2.78
N GLN A 52 5.70 -7.72 -2.67
CA GLN A 52 4.98 -8.62 -1.77
C GLN A 52 5.16 -8.22 -0.29
N ALA A 53 6.31 -7.65 0.06
CA ALA A 53 6.53 -7.19 1.42
C ALA A 53 5.57 -6.06 1.80
N LEU A 54 5.26 -5.18 0.83
CA LEU A 54 4.29 -4.11 1.05
C LEU A 54 2.88 -4.67 1.21
N ALA A 55 2.52 -5.64 0.38
CA ALA A 55 1.21 -6.30 0.51
C ALA A 55 1.09 -7.00 1.87
N ASP A 56 2.14 -7.69 2.30
CA ASP A 56 2.17 -8.36 3.59
C ASP A 56 1.99 -7.36 4.75
N ALA A 57 2.62 -6.20 4.64
CA ALA A 57 2.49 -5.16 5.67
C ALA A 57 1.04 -4.67 5.78
N VAL A 58 0.37 -4.49 4.64
CA VAL A 58 -1.04 -4.07 4.62
C VAL A 58 -1.94 -5.17 5.20
N GLU A 59 -1.67 -6.42 4.84
CA GLU A 59 -2.43 -7.56 5.38
C GLU A 59 -2.25 -7.67 6.89
N GLY A 60 -1.06 -7.39 7.38
CA GLY A 60 -0.80 -7.37 8.82
C GLY A 60 -1.59 -6.33 9.58
N ALA A 61 -2.05 -5.29 8.89
CA ALA A 61 -2.90 -4.25 9.48
C ALA A 61 -4.40 -4.59 9.43
N GLY A 62 -4.78 -5.72 8.83
CA GLY A 62 -6.17 -6.18 8.80
C GLY A 62 -6.89 -5.96 7.48
N TYR A 63 -6.17 -5.57 6.43
CA TYR A 63 -6.74 -5.41 5.09
C TYR A 63 -6.27 -6.52 4.17
N ASP A 64 -7.00 -6.76 3.08
CA ASP A 64 -6.54 -7.66 2.03
C ASP A 64 -5.76 -6.87 0.99
N ALA A 65 -4.61 -7.37 0.59
CA ALA A 65 -3.77 -6.68 -0.37
C ALA A 65 -3.16 -7.65 -1.37
N ARG A 66 -3.07 -7.22 -2.63
CA ARG A 66 -2.46 -7.99 -3.71
C ARG A 66 -1.59 -7.07 -4.55
N VAL A 67 -0.49 -7.61 -5.05
CA VAL A 67 0.37 -6.89 -5.98
C VAL A 67 -0.28 -6.94 -7.38
N GLU A 68 -0.51 -5.76 -7.97
CA GLU A 68 -1.08 -5.68 -9.32
C GLU A 68 -0.03 -5.38 -10.38
N GLY A 69 1.02 -4.70 -10.00
CA GLY A 69 2.02 -4.36 -11.00
C GLY A 69 3.23 -3.67 -10.49
#